data_b2437852d5f211359cb2de76880ea10c
#
_entry.id   b2437852d5f211359cb2de76880ea10c
#
_cell.length_a   1.000
_cell.length_b   1.000
_cell.length_c   1.000
_cell.angle_alpha   90.00
_cell.angle_beta   90.00
_cell.angle_gamma   90.00
#
_symmetry.space_group_name_H-M   'P 1'
#
loop_
_entity.id
_entity.type
_entity.pdbx_description
1 polymer ?
#
loop_
_entity_poly.entity_id
_entity_poly.type
_entity_poly.pdbx_seq_one_letter_code
_entity_poly.pdbx_strand_id
1 'polypeptide(L)'
;MLETVRTQSRQIQGMLGALGGIAVLISAICVANTMMMSITERTREIGVLKVLGTIRGDIFKMFLTEALIVGVIGGAAGLILSFIAKWLIPVIFASQELRCVLPWWLAVCGVVFAGAVAIAAAWMPARKATLISPNEAIRSE
;
A
#
# COMPACT_ATOMS: atom_id res chain seq x y z
N MET A 1 10.88 -39.74 4.85
CA MET A 1 9.58 -39.18 5.30
C MET A 1 9.69 -37.72 5.76
N LEU A 2 10.61 -37.38 6.69
CA LEU A 2 10.77 -35.98 7.17
C LEU A 2 11.27 -35.01 6.09
N GLU A 3 12.11 -35.46 5.16
CA GLU A 3 12.59 -34.61 4.04
C GLU A 3 11.50 -34.29 3.04
N THR A 4 10.60 -35.22 2.75
CA THR A 4 9.47 -35.01 1.85
C THR A 4 8.51 -33.96 2.40
N VAL A 5 8.21 -34.01 3.71
CA VAL A 5 7.36 -33.02 4.39
C VAL A 5 8.01 -31.62 4.37
N ARG A 6 9.34 -31.55 4.62
CA ARG A 6 10.07 -30.26 4.55
C ARG A 6 10.10 -29.67 3.15
N THR A 7 10.27 -30.50 2.13
CA THR A 7 10.29 -30.02 0.74
C THR A 7 8.92 -29.52 0.32
N GLN A 8 7.86 -30.23 0.70
CA GLN A 8 6.48 -29.84 0.42
C GLN A 8 6.10 -28.53 1.15
N SER A 9 6.50 -28.38 2.42
CA SER A 9 6.30 -27.13 3.18
C SER A 9 7.02 -25.94 2.52
N ARG A 10 8.25 -26.13 2.04
CA ARG A 10 8.99 -25.07 1.33
C ARG A 10 8.34 -24.68 0.01
N GLN A 11 7.81 -25.64 -0.73
CA GLN A 11 7.10 -25.35 -1.99
C GLN A 11 5.84 -24.54 -1.72
N ILE A 12 5.04 -24.92 -0.71
CA ILE A 12 3.84 -24.18 -0.33
C ILE A 12 4.19 -22.76 0.13
N GLN A 13 5.22 -22.60 0.97
CA GLN A 13 5.69 -21.28 1.40
C GLN A 13 6.16 -20.42 0.21
N GLY A 14 6.87 -21.02 -0.74
CA GLY A 14 7.31 -20.33 -1.96
C GLY A 14 6.14 -19.85 -2.82
N MET A 15 5.12 -20.71 -3.01
CA MET A 15 3.91 -20.33 -3.74
C MET A 15 3.13 -19.21 -3.03
N LEU A 16 2.95 -19.31 -1.72
CA LEU A 16 2.29 -18.26 -0.92
C LEU A 16 3.07 -16.94 -0.96
N GLY A 17 4.40 -17.01 -0.88
CA GLY A 17 5.26 -15.83 -1.02
C GLY A 17 5.17 -15.18 -2.39
N ALA A 18 5.12 -15.97 -3.47
CA ALA A 18 4.94 -15.47 -4.82
C ALA A 18 3.58 -14.79 -5.01
N LEU A 19 2.49 -15.41 -4.53
CA LEU A 19 1.14 -14.84 -4.56
C LEU A 19 1.08 -13.54 -3.76
N GLY A 20 1.69 -13.50 -2.57
CA GLY A 20 1.79 -12.30 -1.75
C GLY A 20 2.58 -11.18 -2.47
N GLY A 21 3.69 -11.52 -3.13
CA GLY A 21 4.46 -10.58 -3.93
C GLY A 21 3.67 -9.97 -5.08
N ILE A 22 2.91 -10.79 -5.81
CA ILE A 22 2.03 -10.31 -6.89
C ILE A 22 0.94 -9.39 -6.32
N ALA A 23 0.33 -9.74 -5.19
CA ALA A 23 -0.69 -8.91 -4.55
C ALA A 23 -0.13 -7.54 -4.14
N VAL A 24 1.10 -7.48 -3.62
CA VAL A 24 1.80 -6.23 -3.29
C VAL A 24 2.04 -5.38 -4.54
N LEU A 25 2.48 -5.99 -5.64
CA LEU A 25 2.68 -5.27 -6.91
C LEU A 25 1.37 -4.67 -7.44
N ILE A 26 0.30 -5.45 -7.46
CA ILE A 26 -1.02 -4.97 -7.87
C ILE A 26 -1.48 -3.81 -6.98
N SER A 27 -1.33 -3.93 -5.67
CA SER A 27 -1.68 -2.88 -4.71
C SER A 27 -0.88 -1.60 -4.95
N ALA A 28 0.43 -1.71 -5.22
CA ALA A 28 1.28 -0.57 -5.52
C ALA A 28 0.83 0.16 -6.81
N ILE A 29 0.46 -0.59 -7.86
CA ILE A 29 -0.07 -0.02 -9.10
C ILE A 29 -1.41 0.67 -8.84
N CYS A 30 -2.31 0.08 -8.05
CA CYS A 30 -3.58 0.70 -7.67
C CYS A 30 -3.37 2.02 -6.93
N VAL A 31 -2.46 2.07 -5.95
CA VAL A 31 -2.12 3.31 -5.22
C VAL A 31 -1.59 4.37 -6.19
N ALA A 32 -0.65 4.00 -7.07
CA ALA A 32 -0.10 4.93 -8.06
C ALA A 32 -1.18 5.49 -9.00
N ASN A 33 -2.11 4.67 -9.47
CA ASN A 33 -3.21 5.08 -10.34
C ASN A 33 -4.19 6.02 -9.61
N THR A 34 -4.58 5.68 -8.38
CA THR A 34 -5.48 6.50 -7.57
C THR A 34 -4.86 7.87 -7.27
N MET A 35 -3.56 7.89 -6.92
CA MET A 35 -2.83 9.15 -6.70
C MET A 35 -2.74 9.98 -7.97
N MET A 36 -2.51 9.34 -9.14
CA MET A 36 -2.46 10.08 -10.41
C MET A 36 -3.81 10.73 -10.71
N MET A 37 -4.93 10.03 -10.47
CA MET A 37 -6.28 10.54 -10.66
C MET A 37 -6.55 11.70 -9.69
N SER A 38 -6.24 11.55 -8.41
CA SER A 38 -6.36 12.63 -7.41
C SER A 38 -5.59 13.89 -7.79
N ILE A 39 -4.37 13.75 -8.34
CA ILE A 39 -3.56 14.87 -8.81
C ILE A 39 -4.22 15.57 -10.00
N THR A 40 -4.77 14.82 -10.96
CA THR A 40 -5.44 15.41 -12.12
C THR A 40 -6.71 16.17 -11.74
N GLU A 41 -7.49 15.63 -10.81
CA GLU A 41 -8.71 16.29 -10.30
C GLU A 41 -8.39 17.60 -9.54
N ARG A 42 -7.26 17.63 -8.81
CA ARG A 42 -6.83 18.79 -8.01
C ARG A 42 -5.78 19.68 -8.69
N THR A 43 -5.59 19.52 -10.01
CA THR A 43 -4.56 20.28 -10.77
C THR A 43 -4.71 21.79 -10.58
N ARG A 44 -5.94 22.31 -10.58
CA ARG A 44 -6.22 23.74 -10.39
C ARG A 44 -5.83 24.22 -8.99
N GLU A 45 -6.13 23.44 -7.94
CA GLU A 45 -5.76 23.75 -6.56
C GLU A 45 -4.23 23.79 -6.40
N ILE A 46 -3.54 22.82 -7.00
CA ILE A 46 -2.06 22.77 -7.02
C ILE A 46 -1.48 23.99 -7.74
N GLY A 47 -2.10 24.42 -8.83
CA GLY A 47 -1.73 25.62 -9.56
C GLY A 47 -1.85 26.89 -8.72
N VAL A 48 -2.97 27.05 -8.02
CA VAL A 48 -3.20 28.19 -7.11
C VAL A 48 -2.20 28.18 -5.94
N LEU A 49 -1.93 27.02 -5.32
CA LEU A 49 -0.93 26.91 -4.26
C LEU A 49 0.45 27.39 -4.74
N LYS A 50 0.83 27.05 -5.97
CA LYS A 50 2.11 27.49 -6.55
C LYS A 50 2.18 28.99 -6.80
N VAL A 51 1.08 29.59 -7.25
CA VAL A 51 0.98 31.06 -7.41
C VAL A 51 1.11 31.77 -6.06
N LEU A 52 0.59 31.17 -4.98
CA LEU A 52 0.72 31.67 -3.61
C LEU A 52 2.14 31.46 -3.02
N GLY A 53 3.07 30.86 -3.77
CA GLY A 53 4.47 30.69 -3.36
C GLY A 53 4.80 29.38 -2.67
N THR A 54 3.92 28.37 -2.71
CA THR A 54 4.20 27.04 -2.13
C THR A 54 5.38 26.38 -2.84
N ILE A 55 6.34 25.92 -2.07
CA ILE A 55 7.56 25.28 -2.59
C ILE A 55 7.21 23.88 -3.10
N ARG A 56 7.86 23.45 -4.19
CA ARG A 56 7.68 22.11 -4.78
C ARG A 56 7.83 20.97 -3.76
N GLY A 57 8.72 21.15 -2.77
CA GLY A 57 8.95 20.17 -1.71
C GLY A 57 7.75 19.97 -0.78
N ASP A 58 6.96 21.01 -0.55
CA ASP A 58 5.80 20.92 0.35
C ASP A 58 4.64 20.21 -0.35
N ILE A 59 4.44 20.46 -1.64
CA ILE A 59 3.48 19.70 -2.47
C ILE A 59 3.86 18.22 -2.50
N PHE A 60 5.15 17.92 -2.68
CA PHE A 60 5.63 16.54 -2.66
C PHE A 60 5.34 15.84 -1.33
N LYS A 61 5.66 16.48 -0.20
CA LYS A 61 5.41 15.95 1.15
C LYS A 61 3.92 15.74 1.39
N MET A 62 3.06 16.65 0.92
CA MET A 62 1.61 16.55 1.07
C MET A 62 1.09 15.24 0.45
N PHE A 63 1.48 14.92 -0.79
CA PHE A 63 1.07 13.69 -1.44
C PHE A 63 1.70 12.43 -0.81
N LEU A 64 2.94 12.52 -0.32
CA LEU A 64 3.56 11.42 0.40
C LEU A 64 2.87 11.11 1.74
N THR A 65 2.47 12.15 2.48
CA THR A 65 1.72 11.96 3.73
C THR A 65 0.34 11.36 3.47
N GLU A 66 -0.34 11.78 2.39
CA GLU A 66 -1.61 11.17 1.98
C GLU A 66 -1.43 9.68 1.66
N ALA A 67 -0.40 9.32 0.90
CA ALA A 67 -0.08 7.92 0.60
C ALA A 67 0.26 7.11 1.86
N LEU A 68 1.01 7.69 2.79
CA LEU A 68 1.36 7.04 4.05
C LEU A 68 0.10 6.74 4.87
N ILE A 69 -0.82 7.70 4.98
CA ILE A 69 -2.10 7.52 5.70
C ILE A 69 -2.90 6.37 5.08
N VAL A 70 -3.03 6.35 3.76
CA VAL A 70 -3.72 5.27 3.03
C VAL A 70 -3.03 3.93 3.29
N GLY A 71 -1.69 3.87 3.24
CA GLY A 71 -0.91 2.67 3.51
C GLY A 71 -1.09 2.14 4.95
N VAL A 72 -1.08 3.04 5.94
CA VAL A 72 -1.28 2.68 7.36
C VAL A 72 -2.70 2.19 7.61
N ILE A 73 -3.71 2.89 7.08
CA ILE A 73 -5.12 2.48 7.21
C ILE A 73 -5.35 1.14 6.51
N GLY A 74 -4.83 0.96 5.29
CA GLY A 74 -4.92 -0.30 4.54
C GLY A 74 -4.19 -1.45 5.26
N GLY A 75 -3.01 -1.17 5.81
CA GLY A 75 -2.25 -2.14 6.62
C GLY A 75 -3.00 -2.55 7.89
N ALA A 76 -3.61 -1.59 8.61
CA ALA A 76 -4.43 -1.86 9.79
C ALA A 76 -5.68 -2.68 9.43
N ALA A 77 -6.37 -2.32 8.34
CA ALA A 77 -7.52 -3.09 7.85
C ALA A 77 -7.12 -4.52 7.46
N GLY A 78 -5.98 -4.69 6.80
CA GLY A 78 -5.42 -6.01 6.47
C GLY A 78 -5.12 -6.86 7.70
N LEU A 79 -4.61 -6.24 8.79
CA LEU A 79 -4.42 -6.92 10.07
C LEU A 79 -5.74 -7.37 10.69
N ILE A 80 -6.75 -6.53 10.70
CA ILE A 80 -8.09 -6.86 11.23
C ILE A 80 -8.66 -8.05 10.46
N LEU A 81 -8.59 -8.03 9.13
CA LEU A 81 -9.03 -9.13 8.28
C LEU A 81 -8.24 -10.42 8.55
N SER A 82 -6.92 -10.31 8.77
CA SER A 82 -6.07 -11.45 9.13
C SER A 82 -6.45 -12.06 10.48
N PHE A 83 -6.81 -11.22 11.46
CA PHE A 83 -7.33 -11.68 12.76
C PHE A 83 -8.67 -12.39 12.63
N ILE A 84 -9.58 -11.84 11.83
CA ILE A 84 -10.90 -12.45 11.55
C ILE A 84 -10.70 -13.79 10.84
N ALA A 85 -9.85 -13.85 9.83
CA ALA A 85 -9.54 -15.08 9.10
C ALA A 85 -8.95 -16.14 10.02
N LYS A 86 -8.03 -15.78 10.92
CA LYS A 86 -7.47 -16.68 11.93
C LYS A 86 -8.54 -17.35 12.80
N TRP A 87 -9.61 -16.63 13.12
CA TRP A 87 -10.71 -17.15 13.95
C TRP A 87 -11.69 -17.97 13.12
N LEU A 88 -11.93 -17.59 11.87
CA LEU A 88 -12.93 -18.22 10.99
C LEU A 88 -12.45 -19.53 10.36
N ILE A 89 -11.19 -19.62 9.97
CA ILE A 89 -10.60 -20.78 9.27
C ILE A 89 -10.74 -22.09 10.07
N PRO A 90 -10.42 -22.17 11.38
CA PRO A 90 -10.58 -23.39 12.15
C PRO A 90 -12.05 -23.82 12.30
N VAL A 91 -12.98 -22.86 12.31
CA VAL A 91 -14.42 -23.12 12.43
C VAL A 91 -14.96 -23.75 11.13
N ILE A 92 -14.50 -23.25 9.97
CA ILE A 92 -14.98 -23.71 8.65
C ILE A 92 -14.40 -25.10 8.30
N PHE A 93 -13.11 -25.32 8.61
CA PHE A 93 -12.41 -26.53 8.20
C PHE A 93 -12.36 -27.62 9.26
N ALA A 94 -12.97 -27.41 10.44
CA ALA A 94 -12.99 -28.35 11.58
C ALA A 94 -11.60 -28.95 11.92
N SER A 95 -10.52 -28.28 11.51
CA SER A 95 -9.15 -28.73 11.69
C SER A 95 -8.51 -28.05 12.91
N GLN A 96 -8.42 -28.78 14.02
CA GLN A 96 -7.82 -28.29 15.27
C GLN A 96 -6.31 -28.03 15.21
N GLU A 97 -5.64 -28.38 14.11
CA GLU A 97 -4.17 -28.32 14.01
C GLU A 97 -3.60 -27.00 13.44
N LEU A 98 -4.42 -26.13 12.86
CA LEU A 98 -3.96 -24.85 12.30
C LEU A 98 -3.92 -23.74 13.36
N ARG A 99 -3.06 -23.89 14.37
CA ARG A 99 -2.75 -22.79 15.29
C ARG A 99 -1.80 -21.79 14.64
N CYS A 100 -2.35 -20.85 13.85
CA CYS A 100 -1.57 -19.69 13.38
C CYS A 100 -1.22 -18.80 14.57
N VAL A 101 0.01 -18.88 15.05
CA VAL A 101 0.53 -17.94 16.05
C VAL A 101 1.02 -16.70 15.30
N LEU A 102 0.26 -15.61 15.37
CA LEU A 102 0.71 -14.31 14.86
C LEU A 102 1.41 -13.57 16.01
N PRO A 103 2.74 -13.46 16.01
CA PRO A 103 3.44 -12.66 16.98
C PRO A 103 3.17 -11.18 16.73
N TRP A 104 3.01 -10.39 17.78
CA TRP A 104 2.65 -8.96 17.71
C TRP A 104 3.64 -8.12 16.88
N TRP A 105 4.93 -8.47 16.92
CA TRP A 105 5.96 -7.78 16.13
C TRP A 105 5.76 -7.95 14.61
N LEU A 106 5.24 -9.08 14.16
CA LEU A 106 4.93 -9.33 12.75
C LEU A 106 3.77 -8.44 12.28
N ALA A 107 2.79 -8.20 13.14
CA ALA A 107 1.70 -7.28 12.88
C ALA A 107 2.21 -5.85 12.67
N VAL A 108 3.11 -5.37 13.54
CA VAL A 108 3.73 -4.05 13.41
C VAL A 108 4.56 -3.96 12.13
N CYS A 109 5.39 -4.97 11.86
CA CYS A 109 6.17 -5.03 10.61
C CYS A 109 5.29 -5.00 9.37
N GLY A 110 4.13 -5.66 9.40
CA GLY A 110 3.16 -5.66 8.30
C GLY A 110 2.61 -4.26 7.98
N VAL A 111 2.22 -3.49 9.01
CA VAL A 111 1.74 -2.11 8.83
C VAL A 111 2.85 -1.19 8.32
N VAL A 112 4.05 -1.29 8.90
CA VAL A 112 5.21 -0.50 8.46
C VAL A 112 5.55 -0.81 7.00
N PHE A 113 5.53 -2.09 6.62
CA PHE A 113 5.76 -2.53 5.25
C PHE A 113 4.68 -1.99 4.29
N ALA A 114 3.40 -2.02 4.68
CA ALA A 114 2.31 -1.46 3.88
C ALA A 114 2.49 0.05 3.65
N GLY A 115 2.87 0.81 4.69
CA GLY A 115 3.19 2.22 4.58
C GLY A 115 4.39 2.49 3.65
N ALA A 116 5.44 1.69 3.75
CA ALA A 116 6.62 1.80 2.89
C ALA A 116 6.28 1.53 1.41
N VAL A 117 5.47 0.51 1.12
CA VAL A 117 4.99 0.20 -0.23
C VAL A 117 4.13 1.34 -0.78
N ALA A 118 3.24 1.90 0.04
CA ALA A 118 2.39 3.03 -0.38
C ALA A 118 3.21 4.28 -0.72
N ILE A 119 4.23 4.61 0.10
CA ILE A 119 5.16 5.71 -0.18
C ILE A 119 5.93 5.45 -1.48
N ALA A 120 6.46 4.25 -1.67
CA ALA A 120 7.20 3.88 -2.88
C ALA A 120 6.31 3.99 -4.14
N ALA A 121 5.07 3.52 -4.07
CA ALA A 121 4.10 3.60 -5.16
C ALA A 121 3.71 5.07 -5.50
N ALA A 122 3.55 5.91 -4.49
CA ALA A 122 3.19 7.32 -4.64
C ALA A 122 4.36 8.22 -5.08
N TRP A 123 5.60 7.73 -5.01
CA TRP A 123 6.78 8.54 -5.32
C TRP A 123 6.76 9.14 -6.72
N MET A 124 6.43 8.34 -7.72
CA MET A 124 6.39 8.79 -9.11
C MET A 124 5.25 9.79 -9.38
N PRO A 125 3.98 9.52 -9.00
CA PRO A 125 2.91 10.50 -9.16
C PRO A 125 3.13 11.76 -8.35
N ALA A 126 3.62 11.70 -7.11
CA ALA A 126 3.93 12.87 -6.30
C ALA A 126 4.99 13.79 -6.97
N ARG A 127 6.01 13.21 -7.59
CA ARG A 127 6.98 13.99 -8.39
C ARG A 127 6.31 14.68 -9.60
N LYS A 128 5.41 14.00 -10.30
CA LYS A 128 4.67 14.61 -11.43
C LYS A 128 3.83 15.81 -10.98
N ALA A 129 3.16 15.73 -9.83
CA ALA A 129 2.42 16.84 -9.25
C ALA A 129 3.28 18.10 -9.06
N THR A 130 4.54 17.92 -8.69
CA THR A 130 5.46 19.07 -8.51
C THR A 130 5.88 19.73 -9.82
N LEU A 131 5.69 19.09 -10.96
CA LEU A 131 6.09 19.59 -12.28
C LEU A 131 4.96 20.35 -13.01
N ILE A 132 3.71 20.27 -12.54
CA ILE A 132 2.58 20.99 -13.13
C ILE A 132 2.88 22.49 -13.16
N SER A 133 2.80 23.10 -14.34
CA SER A 133 3.03 24.54 -14.49
C SER A 133 1.78 25.34 -14.08
N PRO A 134 1.92 26.51 -13.40
CA PRO A 134 0.77 27.35 -13.06
C PRO A 134 -0.04 27.78 -14.27
N ASN A 135 0.60 28.00 -15.42
CA ASN A 135 -0.05 28.40 -16.66
C ASN A 135 -0.95 27.31 -17.27
N GLU A 136 -0.55 26.03 -17.14
CA GLU A 136 -1.38 24.90 -17.59
C GLU A 136 -2.58 24.67 -16.66
N ALA A 137 -2.39 24.89 -15.36
CA ALA A 137 -3.44 24.73 -14.37
C ALA A 137 -4.61 25.73 -14.53
N ILE A 138 -4.34 26.93 -15.07
CA ILE A 138 -5.36 27.97 -15.31
C ILE A 138 -6.00 27.82 -16.69
N ARG A 139 -5.34 27.17 -17.65
CA ARG A 139 -5.77 27.05 -19.05
C ARG A 139 -6.55 25.77 -19.36
N SER A 140 -6.69 24.85 -18.39
CA SER A 140 -7.48 23.61 -18.52
C SER A 140 -8.98 23.91 -18.36
N GLU A 141 -9.55 24.61 -19.33
CA GLU A 141 -10.99 24.57 -19.66
C GLU A 141 -11.23 23.64 -20.82
#